data_de56181e8b703bd22481414db6da8526
#
_entry.id   de56181e8b703bd22481414db6da8526
#
_cell.length_a   1.000
_cell.length_b   1.000
_cell.length_c   1.000
_cell.angle_alpha   90.00
_cell.angle_beta   90.00
_cell.angle_gamma   90.00
#
_symmetry.space_group_name_H-M   'P 1'
#
loop_
_entity.id
_entity.type
_entity.pdbx_description
1 polymer ?
#
loop_
_entity_poly.entity_id
_entity_poly.type
_entity_poly.pdbx_seq_one_letter_code
_entity_poly.pdbx_strand_id
1 'polypeptide(L)'
;MTDRETQLENEKKGALAALDDVRTPEGLEAWRIAHLGKSSPVMQAFSDLGKLPAEERPLVGRAANTVKQALEGAYAVKSEQLRQAELDRTLASERIDVTLPGRAVQRGRLHPLNQTLREVCQIFRDMGFQIYRSPEVETDDFNFTYLNMPPYHPARDMWDTFYTDKDGVLLRTHTSPGQIHIMRERAPEHIRAILPGTTMRYEQLTARSEIEFIQVEVLVVGKGITFADMKGTLTDFAARAFGKDARTRLRPSYFPFTEPSAEMDVECFVCGGEGCNVCKGTGWLEILGCGMVHPTVLEYGGYDPQEFSGFAAGMGIDRSTLMRYRVDDIRHFRN
;
A
#
# COMPACT_ATOMS: atom_id res chain seq x y z
N MET A 1 -26.16 24.64 -77.93
CA MET A 1 -26.72 24.04 -76.71
C MET A 1 -28.18 23.74 -76.98
N THR A 2 -28.58 22.56 -76.75
CA THR A 2 -29.98 22.19 -76.84
C THR A 2 -30.75 22.77 -75.62
N ASP A 3 -32.04 22.97 -75.76
CA ASP A 3 -32.88 23.60 -74.74
C ASP A 3 -32.75 22.86 -73.37
N ARG A 4 -32.50 21.54 -73.42
CA ARG A 4 -32.26 20.68 -72.26
C ARG A 4 -30.87 20.84 -71.60
N GLU A 5 -29.86 21.14 -72.39
CA GLU A 5 -28.52 21.45 -71.80
C GLU A 5 -28.58 22.77 -71.04
N THR A 6 -29.32 23.75 -71.57
CA THR A 6 -29.54 25.03 -70.88
C THR A 6 -30.31 24.82 -69.57
N GLN A 7 -31.32 23.95 -69.56
CA GLN A 7 -32.09 23.61 -68.37
C GLN A 7 -31.25 22.94 -67.29
N LEU A 8 -30.39 21.97 -67.66
CA LEU A 8 -29.46 21.34 -66.74
C LEU A 8 -28.42 22.31 -66.17
N GLU A 9 -27.91 23.23 -66.92
CA GLU A 9 -26.98 24.25 -66.43
C GLU A 9 -27.66 25.26 -65.49
N ASN A 10 -28.93 25.62 -65.76
CA ASN A 10 -29.71 26.44 -64.84
C ASN A 10 -30.01 25.68 -63.51
N GLU A 11 -30.35 24.39 -63.57
CA GLU A 11 -30.51 23.52 -62.37
C GLU A 11 -29.24 23.49 -61.57
N LYS A 12 -28.08 23.27 -62.18
CA LYS A 12 -26.78 23.28 -61.50
C LYS A 12 -26.54 24.61 -60.77
N LYS A 13 -26.78 25.74 -61.41
CA LYS A 13 -26.62 27.08 -60.81
C LYS A 13 -27.55 27.26 -59.63
N GLY A 14 -28.81 26.85 -59.71
CA GLY A 14 -29.77 26.92 -58.62
C GLY A 14 -29.42 26.02 -57.47
N ALA A 15 -29.00 24.79 -57.76
CA ALA A 15 -28.56 23.85 -56.76
C ALA A 15 -27.33 24.33 -56.00
N LEU A 16 -26.31 24.85 -56.68
CA LEU A 16 -25.11 25.38 -56.03
C LEU A 16 -25.42 26.61 -55.18
N ALA A 17 -26.27 27.54 -55.63
CA ALA A 17 -26.71 28.66 -54.81
C ALA A 17 -27.46 28.22 -53.56
N ALA A 18 -28.34 27.24 -53.67
CA ALA A 18 -29.05 26.64 -52.53
C ALA A 18 -28.08 25.94 -51.56
N LEU A 19 -26.98 25.33 -52.05
CA LEU A 19 -25.97 24.68 -51.21
C LEU A 19 -25.18 25.70 -50.38
N ASP A 20 -24.93 26.89 -50.90
CA ASP A 20 -24.22 27.94 -50.19
C ASP A 20 -24.96 28.35 -48.90
N ASP A 21 -26.28 28.31 -48.90
CA ASP A 21 -27.12 28.69 -47.75
C ASP A 21 -27.27 27.59 -46.69
N VAL A 22 -26.84 26.37 -47.00
CA VAL A 22 -26.92 25.24 -46.02
C VAL A 22 -25.94 25.48 -44.88
N ARG A 23 -26.45 25.36 -43.63
CA ARG A 23 -25.70 25.60 -42.41
C ARG A 23 -25.73 24.39 -41.44
N THR A 24 -26.55 23.39 -41.72
CA THR A 24 -26.71 22.23 -40.84
C THR A 24 -26.59 20.91 -41.60
N PRO A 25 -26.18 19.83 -40.94
CA PRO A 25 -26.10 18.48 -41.54
C PRO A 25 -27.46 18.03 -42.11
N GLU A 26 -28.55 18.31 -41.39
CA GLU A 26 -29.92 17.95 -41.82
C GLU A 26 -30.30 18.70 -43.09
N GLY A 27 -29.94 20.00 -43.16
CA GLY A 27 -30.14 20.81 -44.35
C GLY A 27 -29.32 20.32 -45.55
N LEU A 28 -28.10 19.82 -45.30
CA LEU A 28 -27.24 19.24 -46.32
C LEU A 28 -27.82 17.93 -46.88
N GLU A 29 -28.37 17.10 -46.01
CA GLU A 29 -29.02 15.86 -46.47
C GLU A 29 -30.32 16.14 -47.23
N ALA A 30 -31.13 17.12 -46.81
CA ALA A 30 -32.31 17.57 -47.56
C ALA A 30 -31.92 18.09 -48.95
N TRP A 31 -30.83 18.88 -49.04
CA TRP A 31 -30.30 19.34 -50.32
C TRP A 31 -29.85 18.17 -51.21
N ARG A 32 -29.16 17.17 -50.62
CA ARG A 32 -28.73 15.97 -51.35
C ARG A 32 -29.91 15.19 -51.96
N ILE A 33 -30.98 15.05 -51.19
CA ILE A 33 -32.21 14.35 -51.62
C ILE A 33 -32.85 15.15 -52.76
N ALA A 34 -32.93 16.48 -52.65
CA ALA A 34 -33.57 17.33 -53.64
C ALA A 34 -32.83 17.36 -55.00
N HIS A 35 -31.47 17.46 -54.97
CA HIS A 35 -30.70 17.71 -56.20
C HIS A 35 -29.92 16.46 -56.70
N LEU A 36 -29.65 15.47 -55.86
CA LEU A 36 -28.94 14.22 -56.22
C LEU A 36 -29.77 12.94 -55.93
N GLY A 37 -30.95 13.08 -55.35
CA GLY A 37 -31.86 11.97 -55.09
C GLY A 37 -32.47 11.42 -56.40
N LYS A 38 -33.04 10.20 -56.32
CA LYS A 38 -33.61 9.48 -57.48
C LYS A 38 -34.67 10.29 -58.25
N SER A 39 -35.40 11.17 -57.60
CA SER A 39 -36.44 12.02 -58.16
C SER A 39 -35.92 13.43 -58.57
N SER A 40 -34.63 13.72 -58.43
CA SER A 40 -34.08 14.99 -58.76
C SER A 40 -34.11 15.25 -60.28
N PRO A 41 -34.13 16.52 -60.70
CA PRO A 41 -34.15 16.86 -62.13
C PRO A 41 -32.94 16.29 -62.89
N VAL A 42 -31.79 16.26 -62.29
CA VAL A 42 -30.58 15.68 -62.88
C VAL A 42 -30.72 14.15 -63.07
N MET A 43 -31.25 13.41 -62.09
CA MET A 43 -31.45 11.97 -62.22
C MET A 43 -32.62 11.63 -63.13
N GLN A 44 -33.64 12.49 -63.23
CA GLN A 44 -34.72 12.35 -64.24
C GLN A 44 -34.19 12.54 -65.65
N ALA A 45 -33.27 13.45 -65.86
CA ALA A 45 -32.61 13.61 -67.17
C ALA A 45 -31.91 12.36 -67.66
N PHE A 46 -31.29 11.59 -66.74
CA PHE A 46 -30.71 10.27 -67.07
C PHE A 46 -31.80 9.23 -67.44
N SER A 47 -32.93 9.19 -66.72
CA SER A 47 -34.00 8.24 -67.00
C SER A 47 -34.70 8.54 -68.30
N ASP A 48 -34.75 9.78 -68.74
CA ASP A 48 -35.39 10.25 -70.00
C ASP A 48 -34.48 10.12 -71.21
N LEU A 49 -33.19 9.81 -71.08
CA LEU A 49 -32.26 9.61 -72.19
C LEU A 49 -32.78 8.62 -73.22
N GLY A 50 -33.48 7.57 -72.78
CA GLY A 50 -34.06 6.53 -73.66
C GLY A 50 -35.17 7.09 -74.58
N LYS A 51 -35.82 8.20 -74.24
CA LYS A 51 -36.94 8.83 -75.00
C LYS A 51 -36.46 9.85 -76.00
N LEU A 52 -35.15 10.16 -76.03
CA LEU A 52 -34.57 11.16 -76.89
C LEU A 52 -34.14 10.62 -78.22
N PRO A 53 -34.07 11.48 -79.29
CA PRO A 53 -33.45 11.15 -80.59
C PRO A 53 -32.01 10.67 -80.39
N ALA A 54 -31.58 9.74 -81.28
CA ALA A 54 -30.26 9.07 -81.12
C ALA A 54 -29.11 10.09 -81.16
N GLU A 55 -29.25 11.17 -81.88
CA GLU A 55 -28.21 12.25 -81.99
C GLU A 55 -28.09 13.12 -80.76
N GLU A 56 -29.13 13.31 -79.95
CA GLU A 56 -29.12 14.11 -78.74
C GLU A 56 -28.68 13.37 -77.47
N ARG A 57 -28.86 12.05 -77.45
CA ARG A 57 -28.53 11.22 -76.23
C ARG A 57 -27.11 11.41 -75.72
N PRO A 58 -26.08 11.43 -76.58
CA PRO A 58 -24.70 11.58 -76.07
C PRO A 58 -24.43 13.00 -75.52
N LEU A 59 -25.07 14.01 -76.04
CA LEU A 59 -24.89 15.42 -75.64
C LEU A 59 -25.55 15.64 -74.26
N VAL A 60 -26.83 15.28 -74.12
CA VAL A 60 -27.58 15.43 -72.87
C VAL A 60 -27.00 14.53 -71.80
N GLY A 61 -26.56 13.28 -72.11
CA GLY A 61 -25.95 12.40 -71.21
C GLY A 61 -24.62 12.92 -70.62
N ARG A 62 -23.77 13.50 -71.44
CA ARG A 62 -22.55 14.19 -71.00
C ARG A 62 -22.85 15.38 -70.11
N ALA A 63 -23.81 16.27 -70.55
CA ALA A 63 -24.20 17.40 -69.74
C ALA A 63 -24.74 17.00 -68.36
N ALA A 64 -25.65 16.01 -68.30
CA ALA A 64 -26.19 15.54 -67.06
C ALA A 64 -25.08 14.91 -66.11
N ASN A 65 -24.13 14.21 -66.73
CA ASN A 65 -23.02 13.62 -65.91
C ASN A 65 -22.09 14.74 -65.39
N THR A 66 -21.78 15.76 -66.20
CA THR A 66 -21.00 16.93 -65.78
C THR A 66 -21.67 17.68 -64.63
N VAL A 67 -22.98 17.91 -64.74
CA VAL A 67 -23.76 18.53 -63.66
C VAL A 67 -23.76 17.66 -62.39
N LYS A 68 -24.02 16.38 -62.54
CA LYS A 68 -23.98 15.43 -61.39
C LYS A 68 -22.64 15.47 -60.68
N GLN A 69 -21.53 15.31 -61.38
CA GLN A 69 -20.19 15.34 -60.80
C GLN A 69 -19.88 16.69 -60.11
N ALA A 70 -20.31 17.82 -60.72
CA ALA A 70 -20.15 19.14 -60.10
C ALA A 70 -20.93 19.25 -58.77
N LEU A 71 -22.18 18.75 -58.73
CA LEU A 71 -23.00 18.77 -57.51
C LEU A 71 -22.48 17.79 -56.45
N GLU A 72 -22.03 16.60 -56.84
CA GLU A 72 -21.40 15.65 -55.91
C GLU A 72 -20.10 16.21 -55.32
N GLY A 73 -19.27 16.85 -56.13
CA GLY A 73 -18.07 17.54 -55.66
C GLY A 73 -18.35 18.67 -54.69
N ALA A 74 -19.34 19.52 -55.01
CA ALA A 74 -19.76 20.62 -54.15
C ALA A 74 -20.36 20.10 -52.80
N TYR A 75 -21.16 19.03 -52.85
CA TYR A 75 -21.69 18.37 -51.66
C TYR A 75 -20.58 17.87 -50.76
N ALA A 76 -19.57 17.17 -51.31
CA ALA A 76 -18.45 16.64 -50.53
C ALA A 76 -17.66 17.74 -49.81
N VAL A 77 -17.38 18.86 -50.51
CA VAL A 77 -16.71 20.03 -49.93
C VAL A 77 -17.55 20.63 -48.81
N LYS A 78 -18.84 20.82 -49.00
CA LYS A 78 -19.74 21.41 -47.99
C LYS A 78 -19.89 20.48 -46.77
N SER A 79 -19.97 19.17 -47.00
CA SER A 79 -20.05 18.17 -45.95
C SER A 79 -18.80 18.25 -45.03
N GLU A 80 -17.63 18.34 -45.62
CA GLU A 80 -16.38 18.47 -44.84
C GLU A 80 -16.31 19.80 -44.08
N GLN A 81 -16.76 20.90 -44.71
CA GLN A 81 -16.82 22.20 -44.02
C GLN A 81 -17.76 22.18 -42.81
N LEU A 82 -18.94 21.57 -42.92
CA LEU A 82 -19.88 21.47 -41.81
C LEU A 82 -19.33 20.54 -40.71
N ARG A 83 -18.70 19.44 -41.09
CA ARG A 83 -18.04 18.52 -40.15
C ARG A 83 -16.93 19.23 -39.37
N GLN A 84 -16.08 20.00 -40.07
CA GLN A 84 -15.01 20.74 -39.41
C GLN A 84 -15.56 21.84 -38.50
N ALA A 85 -16.58 22.57 -38.91
CA ALA A 85 -17.21 23.59 -38.09
C ALA A 85 -17.87 23.01 -36.83
N GLU A 86 -18.46 21.83 -36.92
CA GLU A 86 -19.02 21.12 -35.76
C GLU A 86 -17.93 20.66 -34.82
N LEU A 87 -16.83 20.11 -35.35
CA LEU A 87 -15.66 19.72 -34.57
C LEU A 87 -15.07 20.91 -33.81
N ASP A 88 -14.86 22.04 -34.51
CA ASP A 88 -14.29 23.24 -33.89
C ASP A 88 -15.22 23.80 -32.80
N ARG A 89 -16.54 23.73 -33.00
CA ARG A 89 -17.52 24.13 -31.99
C ARG A 89 -17.46 23.23 -30.74
N THR A 90 -17.38 21.91 -30.94
CA THR A 90 -17.26 20.94 -29.87
C THR A 90 -15.97 21.14 -29.07
N LEU A 91 -14.83 21.27 -29.78
CA LEU A 91 -13.54 21.53 -29.14
C LEU A 91 -13.52 22.84 -28.34
N ALA A 92 -14.21 23.88 -28.83
CA ALA A 92 -14.32 25.14 -28.11
C ALA A 92 -15.22 25.06 -26.87
N SER A 93 -16.30 24.26 -26.93
CA SER A 93 -17.23 24.07 -25.82
C SER A 93 -16.70 23.11 -24.75
N GLU A 94 -15.91 22.10 -25.13
CA GLU A 94 -15.32 21.09 -24.26
C GLU A 94 -13.90 21.43 -23.77
N ARG A 95 -13.51 22.69 -23.88
CA ARG A 95 -12.19 23.14 -23.47
C ARG A 95 -12.00 22.90 -21.95
N ILE A 96 -11.12 21.97 -21.62
CA ILE A 96 -10.73 21.68 -20.25
C ILE A 96 -9.51 22.53 -19.89
N ASP A 97 -9.58 23.24 -18.76
CA ASP A 97 -8.43 23.93 -18.21
C ASP A 97 -7.47 22.90 -17.57
N VAL A 98 -6.42 22.55 -18.29
CA VAL A 98 -5.40 21.59 -17.85
C VAL A 98 -4.47 22.16 -16.76
N THR A 99 -4.56 23.46 -16.46
CA THR A 99 -3.78 24.09 -15.38
C THR A 99 -4.44 23.90 -14.01
N LEU A 100 -5.72 23.52 -13.98
CA LEU A 100 -6.39 23.21 -12.73
C LEU A 100 -5.76 21.97 -12.07
N PRO A 101 -5.48 22.03 -10.77
CA PRO A 101 -4.94 20.87 -10.07
C PRO A 101 -5.95 19.71 -10.13
N GLY A 102 -5.46 18.52 -10.46
CA GLY A 102 -6.24 17.29 -10.41
C GLY A 102 -6.77 17.02 -8.99
N ARG A 103 -7.71 16.09 -8.85
CA ARG A 103 -8.16 15.63 -7.52
C ARG A 103 -6.97 15.11 -6.75
N ALA A 104 -6.73 15.67 -5.55
CA ALA A 104 -5.68 15.21 -4.68
C ALA A 104 -5.92 13.73 -4.34
N VAL A 105 -4.96 12.89 -4.68
CA VAL A 105 -4.97 11.48 -4.27
C VAL A 105 -4.76 11.46 -2.75
N GLN A 106 -5.72 10.98 -2.00
CA GLN A 106 -5.55 10.74 -0.57
C GLN A 106 -4.53 9.61 -0.39
N ARG A 107 -3.34 9.97 0.07
CA ARG A 107 -2.32 8.98 0.42
C ARG A 107 -2.73 8.29 1.71
N GLY A 108 -2.78 6.96 1.68
CA GLY A 108 -2.96 6.16 2.88
C GLY A 108 -1.84 6.43 3.88
N ARG A 109 -2.10 6.12 5.16
CA ARG A 109 -1.11 6.20 6.24
C ARG A 109 -0.79 4.79 6.73
N LEU A 110 0.40 4.61 7.25
CA LEU A 110 0.75 3.34 7.89
C LEU A 110 -0.06 3.19 9.18
N HIS A 111 -0.43 1.94 9.48
CA HIS A 111 -1.07 1.60 10.74
C HIS A 111 -0.15 1.97 11.93
N PRO A 112 -0.70 2.46 13.07
CA PRO A 112 0.10 2.91 14.22
C PRO A 112 1.10 1.87 14.74
N LEU A 113 0.72 0.59 14.82
CA LEU A 113 1.64 -0.51 15.19
C LEU A 113 2.85 -0.59 14.25
N ASN A 114 2.60 -0.50 12.93
CA ASN A 114 3.67 -0.54 11.94
C ASN A 114 4.57 0.70 12.00
N GLN A 115 4.01 1.86 12.35
CA GLN A 115 4.81 3.07 12.55
C GLN A 115 5.74 2.90 13.75
N THR A 116 5.21 2.46 14.90
CA THR A 116 5.99 2.21 16.12
C THR A 116 7.05 1.14 15.89
N LEU A 117 6.71 0.02 15.24
CA LEU A 117 7.65 -1.04 14.93
C LEU A 117 8.81 -0.54 14.05
N ARG A 118 8.51 0.21 13.00
CA ARG A 118 9.53 0.78 12.10
C ARG A 118 10.47 1.74 12.86
N GLU A 119 9.93 2.54 13.74
CA GLU A 119 10.72 3.48 14.53
C GLU A 119 11.62 2.74 15.52
N VAL A 120 11.10 1.75 16.25
CA VAL A 120 11.92 0.89 17.14
C VAL A 120 13.03 0.21 16.35
N CYS A 121 12.71 -0.37 15.21
CA CYS A 121 13.71 -0.98 14.33
C CYS A 121 14.76 0.03 13.84
N GLN A 122 14.35 1.26 13.51
CA GLN A 122 15.28 2.30 13.08
C GLN A 122 16.21 2.74 14.21
N ILE A 123 15.68 2.95 15.42
CA ILE A 123 16.49 3.28 16.60
C ILE A 123 17.59 2.24 16.82
N PHE A 124 17.23 0.94 16.83
CA PHE A 124 18.21 -0.12 17.03
C PHE A 124 19.21 -0.22 15.87
N ARG A 125 18.79 0.00 14.62
CA ARG A 125 19.71 0.06 13.47
C ARG A 125 20.74 1.18 13.63
N ASP A 126 20.31 2.36 14.07
CA ASP A 126 21.19 3.49 14.33
C ASP A 126 22.14 3.23 15.51
N MET A 127 21.79 2.28 16.40
CA MET A 127 22.64 1.76 17.47
C MET A 127 23.52 0.59 17.01
N GLY A 128 23.51 0.21 15.72
CA GLY A 128 24.35 -0.84 15.14
C GLY A 128 23.78 -2.26 15.28
N PHE A 129 22.49 -2.42 15.51
CA PHE A 129 21.84 -3.74 15.52
C PHE A 129 21.39 -4.20 14.15
N GLN A 130 21.53 -5.47 13.86
CA GLN A 130 20.97 -6.12 12.69
C GLN A 130 19.52 -6.53 12.97
N ILE A 131 18.69 -6.59 11.92
CA ILE A 131 17.33 -7.13 12.03
C ILE A 131 17.38 -8.59 11.56
N TYR A 132 16.98 -9.50 12.44
CA TYR A 132 16.86 -10.93 12.15
C TYR A 132 15.39 -11.35 12.21
N ARG A 133 14.97 -12.18 11.29
CA ARG A 133 13.59 -12.73 11.26
C ARG A 133 13.64 -14.22 11.50
N SER A 134 12.81 -14.69 12.42
CA SER A 134 12.64 -16.08 12.76
C SER A 134 11.22 -16.57 12.44
N PRO A 135 11.00 -17.88 12.32
CA PRO A 135 9.69 -18.48 12.06
C PRO A 135 8.65 -18.10 13.13
N GLU A 136 7.38 -18.03 12.72
CA GLU A 136 6.24 -17.86 13.64
C GLU A 136 5.70 -19.21 14.13
N VAL A 137 5.83 -20.24 13.30
CA VAL A 137 5.53 -21.63 13.65
C VAL A 137 6.82 -22.27 14.11
N GLU A 138 6.85 -22.76 15.36
CA GLU A 138 8.05 -23.27 16.02
C GLU A 138 7.82 -24.67 16.56
N THR A 139 8.93 -25.34 16.88
CA THR A 139 8.86 -26.56 17.69
C THR A 139 8.84 -26.20 19.18
N ASP A 140 8.30 -27.11 19.98
CA ASP A 140 8.31 -27.01 21.44
C ASP A 140 9.72 -26.80 22.00
N ASP A 141 10.72 -27.45 21.39
CA ASP A 141 12.12 -27.31 21.81
C ASP A 141 12.62 -25.87 21.64
N PHE A 142 12.37 -25.24 20.52
CA PHE A 142 12.79 -23.86 20.29
C PHE A 142 12.02 -22.87 21.16
N ASN A 143 10.71 -23.10 21.34
CA ASN A 143 9.88 -22.18 22.10
C ASN A 143 10.09 -22.29 23.62
N PHE A 144 10.51 -23.47 24.12
CA PHE A 144 10.64 -23.75 25.55
C PHE A 144 11.95 -24.42 25.96
N THR A 145 12.23 -25.64 25.47
CA THR A 145 13.34 -26.47 25.99
C THR A 145 14.68 -25.75 25.89
N TYR A 146 15.01 -25.20 24.71
CA TYR A 146 16.27 -24.48 24.46
C TYR A 146 16.36 -23.13 25.18
N LEU A 147 15.23 -22.63 25.67
CA LEU A 147 15.13 -21.44 26.50
C LEU A 147 15.09 -21.76 28.01
N ASN A 148 15.71 -22.87 28.40
CA ASN A 148 15.81 -23.31 29.79
C ASN A 148 14.46 -23.64 30.46
N MET A 149 13.47 -24.07 29.65
CA MET A 149 12.14 -24.51 30.12
C MET A 149 11.90 -25.98 29.73
N PRO A 150 12.49 -26.96 30.43
CA PRO A 150 12.25 -28.37 30.13
C PRO A 150 10.77 -28.76 30.32
N PRO A 151 10.32 -29.93 29.83
CA PRO A 151 8.91 -30.32 29.81
C PRO A 151 8.14 -30.21 31.13
N TYR A 152 8.83 -30.38 32.26
CA TYR A 152 8.26 -30.29 33.61
C TYR A 152 8.40 -28.93 34.28
N HIS A 153 8.91 -27.90 33.54
CA HIS A 153 9.15 -26.59 34.14
C HIS A 153 7.81 -25.82 34.30
N PRO A 154 7.48 -25.32 35.50
CA PRO A 154 6.18 -24.70 35.77
C PRO A 154 5.96 -23.41 34.97
N ALA A 155 7.02 -22.75 34.52
CA ALA A 155 6.88 -21.56 33.67
C ALA A 155 6.20 -21.85 32.33
N ARG A 156 6.14 -23.10 31.86
CA ARG A 156 5.40 -23.46 30.64
C ARG A 156 3.90 -23.19 30.77
N ASP A 157 3.34 -23.43 31.95
CA ASP A 157 1.91 -23.20 32.23
C ASP A 157 1.54 -21.70 32.26
N MET A 158 2.55 -20.82 32.33
CA MET A 158 2.36 -19.38 32.30
C MET A 158 2.22 -18.83 30.85
N TRP A 159 2.45 -19.67 29.86
CA TRP A 159 2.42 -19.31 28.46
C TRP A 159 1.25 -20.02 27.77
N ASP A 160 0.09 -19.37 27.72
CA ASP A 160 -1.07 -19.87 27.01
C ASP A 160 -0.74 -20.10 25.54
N THR A 161 -0.50 -21.37 25.16
CA THR A 161 0.14 -21.74 23.90
C THR A 161 -0.86 -22.36 22.93
N PHE A 162 -0.84 -21.91 21.68
CA PHE A 162 -1.53 -22.58 20.59
C PHE A 162 -0.65 -23.71 20.03
N TYR A 163 -1.06 -24.93 20.24
CA TYR A 163 -0.49 -26.10 19.59
C TYR A 163 -1.22 -26.40 18.29
N THR A 164 -0.48 -26.90 17.30
CA THR A 164 -1.06 -27.37 16.03
C THR A 164 -1.51 -28.84 16.15
N ASP A 165 -2.10 -29.38 15.10
CA ASP A 165 -2.43 -30.81 14.98
C ASP A 165 -1.19 -31.70 14.79
N LYS A 166 -0.02 -31.11 14.58
CA LYS A 166 1.27 -31.82 14.50
C LYS A 166 1.98 -31.79 15.85
N ASP A 167 2.30 -32.99 16.37
CA ASP A 167 2.98 -33.13 17.65
C ASP A 167 4.26 -32.29 17.77
N GLY A 168 4.39 -31.57 18.87
CA GLY A 168 5.53 -30.72 19.16
C GLY A 168 5.68 -29.48 18.31
N VAL A 169 4.65 -29.10 17.54
CA VAL A 169 4.62 -27.89 16.73
C VAL A 169 3.56 -26.92 17.27
N LEU A 170 3.95 -25.65 17.41
CA LEU A 170 3.15 -24.62 18.03
C LEU A 170 3.31 -23.26 17.34
N LEU A 171 2.44 -22.32 17.66
CA LEU A 171 2.62 -20.91 17.34
C LEU A 171 3.44 -20.26 18.47
N ARG A 172 4.54 -19.59 18.13
CA ARG A 172 5.45 -19.04 19.16
C ARG A 172 4.74 -18.05 20.07
N THR A 173 4.98 -18.21 21.37
CA THR A 173 4.39 -17.37 22.42
C THR A 173 5.18 -16.11 22.71
N HIS A 174 6.41 -16.04 22.23
CA HIS A 174 7.34 -14.91 22.31
C HIS A 174 8.35 -14.98 21.16
N THR A 175 9.14 -13.93 20.96
CA THR A 175 10.14 -13.88 19.90
C THR A 175 11.49 -14.52 20.27
N SER A 176 11.64 -14.96 21.52
CA SER A 176 12.90 -15.53 22.05
C SER A 176 13.38 -16.83 21.36
N PRO A 177 12.55 -17.68 20.71
CA PRO A 177 13.04 -18.77 19.86
C PRO A 177 14.05 -18.30 18.82
N GLY A 178 13.84 -17.09 18.29
CA GLY A 178 14.75 -16.47 17.33
C GLY A 178 16.17 -16.28 17.88
N GLN A 179 16.36 -16.17 19.20
CA GLN A 179 17.70 -16.11 19.80
C GLN A 179 18.48 -17.39 19.51
N ILE A 180 17.85 -18.56 19.67
CA ILE A 180 18.47 -19.85 19.39
C ILE A 180 18.81 -19.99 17.91
N HIS A 181 17.88 -19.58 17.03
CA HIS A 181 18.13 -19.63 15.59
C HIS A 181 19.36 -18.81 15.20
N ILE A 182 19.41 -17.53 15.57
CA ILE A 182 20.52 -16.66 15.21
C ILE A 182 21.84 -17.10 15.88
N MET A 183 21.79 -17.58 17.13
CA MET A 183 22.97 -18.10 17.80
C MET A 183 23.55 -19.30 17.07
N ARG A 184 22.74 -20.30 16.71
CA ARG A 184 23.18 -21.48 15.96
C ARG A 184 23.70 -21.15 14.56
N GLU A 185 23.16 -20.12 13.93
CA GLU A 185 23.62 -19.67 12.62
C GLU A 185 24.97 -18.95 12.69
N ARG A 186 25.24 -18.21 13.79
CA ARG A 186 26.36 -17.29 13.91
C ARG A 186 27.49 -17.74 14.82
N ALA A 187 27.25 -18.73 15.67
CA ALA A 187 28.29 -19.15 16.61
C ALA A 187 29.60 -19.54 15.89
N PRO A 188 30.76 -19.07 16.39
CA PRO A 188 31.03 -18.29 17.62
C PRO A 188 31.12 -16.77 17.41
N GLU A 189 30.51 -16.20 16.37
CA GLU A 189 30.62 -14.78 16.05
C GLU A 189 29.88 -13.90 17.08
N HIS A 190 30.29 -12.63 17.18
CA HIS A 190 29.55 -11.62 17.93
C HIS A 190 28.17 -11.39 17.34
N ILE A 191 27.14 -11.39 18.18
CA ILE A 191 25.75 -11.06 17.79
C ILE A 191 25.36 -9.72 18.41
N ARG A 192 24.76 -8.88 17.57
CA ARG A 192 24.07 -7.65 17.98
C ARG A 192 22.85 -7.50 17.08
N ALA A 193 21.73 -8.05 17.53
CA ALA A 193 20.54 -8.19 16.69
C ALA A 193 19.24 -7.83 17.42
N ILE A 194 18.24 -7.41 16.66
CA ILE A 194 16.84 -7.38 17.07
C ILE A 194 16.03 -8.35 16.24
N LEU A 195 15.02 -8.95 16.87
CA LEU A 195 14.17 -9.98 16.30
C LEU A 195 12.70 -9.53 16.42
N PRO A 196 12.24 -8.67 15.47
CA PRO A 196 10.84 -8.28 15.42
C PRO A 196 9.98 -9.42 14.87
N GLY A 197 8.81 -9.63 15.45
CA GLY A 197 7.87 -10.60 14.93
C GLY A 197 6.55 -10.64 15.68
N THR A 198 5.60 -11.32 15.07
CA THR A 198 4.30 -11.62 15.65
C THR A 198 4.42 -12.78 16.62
N THR A 199 3.68 -12.71 17.70
CA THR A 199 3.57 -13.74 18.73
C THR A 199 2.10 -14.02 19.03
N MET A 200 1.79 -15.22 19.47
CA MET A 200 0.42 -15.66 19.67
C MET A 200 0.28 -16.36 21.02
N ARG A 201 -0.75 -15.96 21.79
CA ARG A 201 -1.09 -16.58 23.06
C ARG A 201 -2.59 -16.83 23.13
N TYR A 202 -2.98 -17.94 23.70
CA TYR A 202 -4.38 -18.27 23.92
C TYR A 202 -4.94 -17.51 25.13
N GLU A 203 -4.89 -16.20 25.07
CA GLU A 203 -5.38 -15.31 26.13
C GLU A 203 -6.82 -14.86 25.87
N GLN A 204 -7.52 -14.53 26.95
CA GLN A 204 -8.82 -13.92 26.83
C GLN A 204 -8.67 -12.48 26.29
N LEU A 205 -9.45 -12.16 25.27
CA LEU A 205 -9.51 -10.81 24.68
C LEU A 205 -9.99 -9.80 25.70
N THR A 206 -9.16 -8.79 25.98
CA THR A 206 -9.50 -7.68 26.88
C THR A 206 -9.03 -6.35 26.29
N ALA A 207 -9.30 -5.24 26.95
CA ALA A 207 -8.74 -3.94 26.54
C ALA A 207 -7.19 -3.88 26.59
N ARG A 208 -6.52 -4.90 27.17
CA ARG A 208 -5.06 -4.93 27.39
C ARG A 208 -4.38 -6.20 26.90
N SER A 209 -5.13 -7.21 26.49
CA SER A 209 -4.66 -8.51 26.02
C SER A 209 -5.28 -8.83 24.69
N GLU A 210 -4.46 -9.29 23.76
CA GLU A 210 -4.84 -9.71 22.42
C GLU A 210 -4.18 -11.08 22.15
N ILE A 211 -4.83 -11.89 21.33
CA ILE A 211 -4.33 -13.21 20.95
C ILE A 211 -3.04 -13.10 20.13
N GLU A 212 -3.00 -12.12 19.23
CA GLU A 212 -1.88 -11.83 18.35
C GLU A 212 -1.31 -10.45 18.67
N PHE A 213 -0.02 -10.35 18.92
CA PHE A 213 0.65 -9.09 19.19
C PHE A 213 2.08 -9.08 18.64
N ILE A 214 2.64 -7.90 18.48
CA ILE A 214 3.99 -7.73 17.95
C ILE A 214 4.98 -7.57 19.09
N GLN A 215 6.05 -8.37 19.06
CA GLN A 215 7.21 -8.22 19.94
C GLN A 215 8.47 -7.87 19.16
N VAL A 216 9.38 -7.20 19.85
CA VAL A 216 10.78 -7.05 19.43
C VAL A 216 11.66 -7.60 20.52
N GLU A 217 12.42 -8.63 20.19
CA GLU A 217 13.49 -9.15 21.03
C GLU A 217 14.80 -8.48 20.69
N VAL A 218 15.61 -8.19 21.69
CA VAL A 218 16.99 -7.68 21.54
C VAL A 218 17.93 -8.77 22.01
N LEU A 219 18.97 -9.07 21.25
CA LEU A 219 20.00 -10.04 21.62
C LEU A 219 21.39 -9.45 21.34
N VAL A 220 22.24 -9.53 22.35
CA VAL A 220 23.69 -9.28 22.23
C VAL A 220 24.42 -10.48 22.83
N VAL A 221 25.34 -11.07 22.07
CA VAL A 221 26.22 -12.15 22.53
C VAL A 221 27.66 -11.81 22.13
N GLY A 222 28.60 -11.99 23.04
CA GLY A 222 30.01 -11.72 22.77
C GLY A 222 30.87 -12.02 23.97
N LYS A 223 32.19 -11.80 23.84
CA LYS A 223 33.12 -11.94 24.93
C LYS A 223 33.05 -10.75 25.89
N GLY A 224 32.88 -11.00 27.19
CA GLY A 224 32.90 -9.94 28.19
C GLY A 224 31.70 -9.02 28.23
N ILE A 225 30.56 -9.42 27.68
CA ILE A 225 29.30 -8.65 27.77
C ILE A 225 28.79 -8.69 29.21
N THR A 226 28.43 -7.51 29.73
CA THR A 226 28.07 -7.32 31.14
C THR A 226 26.63 -6.81 31.29
N PHE A 227 26.13 -6.90 32.54
CA PHE A 227 24.84 -6.27 32.90
C PHE A 227 24.87 -4.73 32.73
N ALA A 228 26.05 -4.11 32.87
CA ALA A 228 26.21 -2.68 32.63
C ALA A 228 26.03 -2.32 31.13
N ASP A 229 26.50 -3.19 30.22
CA ASP A 229 26.29 -3.02 28.77
C ASP A 229 24.81 -3.12 28.41
N MET A 230 24.10 -4.09 29.02
CA MET A 230 22.65 -4.19 28.89
C MET A 230 21.95 -2.90 29.35
N LYS A 231 22.26 -2.46 30.58
CA LYS A 231 21.68 -1.24 31.16
C LYS A 231 21.94 -0.04 30.27
N GLY A 232 23.18 0.15 29.83
CA GLY A 232 23.58 1.26 28.96
C GLY A 232 22.83 1.24 27.62
N THR A 233 22.78 0.08 26.97
CA THR A 233 22.07 -0.10 25.69
C THR A 233 20.57 0.20 25.80
N LEU A 234 19.91 -0.34 26.82
CA LEU A 234 18.47 -0.14 27.02
C LEU A 234 18.14 1.29 27.47
N THR A 235 19.02 1.93 28.24
CA THR A 235 18.86 3.36 28.60
C THR A 235 18.99 4.27 27.38
N ASP A 236 19.97 4.02 26.49
CA ASP A 236 20.10 4.77 25.22
C ASP A 236 18.88 4.56 24.31
N PHE A 237 18.41 3.33 24.22
CA PHE A 237 17.13 3.04 23.51
C PHE A 237 15.98 3.87 24.09
N ALA A 238 15.79 3.86 25.42
CA ALA A 238 14.72 4.59 26.07
C ALA A 238 14.80 6.12 25.82
N ALA A 239 16.00 6.67 25.88
CA ALA A 239 16.23 8.09 25.58
C ALA A 239 15.89 8.47 24.13
N ARG A 240 16.17 7.59 23.17
CA ARG A 240 15.82 7.78 21.74
C ARG A 240 14.34 7.59 21.47
N ALA A 241 13.70 6.64 22.15
CA ALA A 241 12.30 6.29 21.93
C ALA A 241 11.30 7.23 22.65
N PHE A 242 11.66 7.69 23.84
CA PHE A 242 10.75 8.43 24.75
C PHE A 242 11.21 9.85 25.05
N GLY A 243 12.39 10.26 24.59
CA GLY A 243 12.97 11.58 24.79
C GLY A 243 14.26 11.54 25.60
N LYS A 244 15.14 12.52 25.37
CA LYS A 244 16.49 12.57 25.96
C LYS A 244 16.50 12.58 27.49
N ASP A 245 15.43 13.07 28.11
CA ASP A 245 15.30 13.21 29.56
C ASP A 245 14.53 12.03 30.19
N ALA A 246 14.23 11.01 29.40
CA ALA A 246 13.51 9.83 29.87
C ALA A 246 14.32 9.10 30.97
N ARG A 247 13.82 9.17 32.19
CA ARG A 247 14.41 8.41 33.32
C ARG A 247 13.99 6.96 33.24
N THR A 248 14.95 6.07 33.49
CA THR A 248 14.74 4.62 33.50
C THR A 248 15.11 4.03 34.85
N ARG A 249 14.47 2.93 35.23
CA ARG A 249 14.88 2.10 36.37
C ARG A 249 14.76 0.64 36.01
N LEU A 250 15.62 -0.19 36.61
CA LEU A 250 15.53 -1.65 36.55
C LEU A 250 14.96 -2.17 37.86
N ARG A 251 13.98 -3.07 37.76
CA ARG A 251 13.44 -3.84 38.89
C ARG A 251 13.84 -5.28 38.72
N PRO A 252 14.32 -5.98 39.80
CA PRO A 252 14.55 -7.42 39.73
C PRO A 252 13.29 -8.18 39.30
N SER A 253 13.49 -9.17 38.44
CA SER A 253 12.43 -10.05 37.96
C SER A 253 12.98 -11.45 37.73
N TYR A 254 12.16 -12.38 37.30
CA TYR A 254 12.57 -13.75 36.99
C TYR A 254 12.06 -14.15 35.60
N PHE A 255 12.99 -14.59 34.76
CA PHE A 255 12.68 -15.27 33.49
C PHE A 255 13.58 -16.52 33.40
N PRO A 256 13.05 -17.70 32.99
CA PRO A 256 13.83 -18.95 32.95
C PRO A 256 15.07 -18.88 32.05
N PHE A 257 15.02 -18.04 31.00
CA PHE A 257 16.05 -17.91 29.97
C PHE A 257 17.08 -16.80 30.25
N THR A 258 16.96 -16.10 31.37
CA THR A 258 17.93 -15.06 31.77
C THR A 258 18.25 -15.11 33.24
N GLU A 259 19.53 -14.81 33.62
CA GLU A 259 19.99 -14.69 34.98
C GLU A 259 21.25 -13.80 35.05
N PRO A 260 21.23 -12.67 35.79
CA PRO A 260 20.08 -12.07 36.48
C PRO A 260 19.05 -11.49 35.50
N SER A 261 17.79 -11.48 35.92
CA SER A 261 16.68 -10.92 35.16
C SER A 261 16.17 -9.63 35.79
N ALA A 262 15.64 -8.74 34.95
CA ALA A 262 15.07 -7.47 35.36
C ALA A 262 13.94 -7.06 34.45
N GLU A 263 13.08 -6.19 34.93
CA GLU A 263 12.13 -5.42 34.13
C GLU A 263 12.58 -3.96 34.09
N MET A 264 12.49 -3.34 32.92
CA MET A 264 12.79 -1.95 32.75
C MET A 264 11.53 -1.10 32.72
N ASP A 265 11.46 -0.14 33.63
CA ASP A 265 10.44 0.89 33.62
C ASP A 265 11.03 2.19 33.10
N VAL A 266 10.17 2.96 32.40
CA VAL A 266 10.42 4.36 32.03
C VAL A 266 9.49 5.24 32.83
N GLU A 267 9.96 6.41 33.26
CA GLU A 267 9.12 7.41 33.89
C GLU A 267 7.92 7.75 32.99
N CYS A 268 6.75 7.82 33.57
CA CYS A 268 5.52 8.02 32.81
C CYS A 268 5.52 9.38 32.09
N PHE A 269 5.74 9.35 30.80
CA PHE A 269 5.77 10.53 29.94
C PHE A 269 4.41 11.23 29.77
N VAL A 270 3.31 10.60 30.26
CA VAL A 270 1.98 11.20 30.23
C VAL A 270 1.78 12.17 31.41
N CYS A 271 2.31 11.83 32.59
CA CYS A 271 2.16 12.64 33.82
C CYS A 271 3.50 13.14 34.39
N GLY A 272 4.63 12.92 33.71
CA GLY A 272 5.94 13.38 34.20
C GLY A 272 6.33 12.75 35.56
N GLY A 273 5.87 11.51 35.82
CA GLY A 273 6.18 10.80 37.09
C GLY A 273 5.24 11.08 38.25
N GLU A 274 4.28 12.02 38.13
CA GLU A 274 3.37 12.39 39.22
C GLU A 274 2.33 11.31 39.58
N GLY A 275 2.03 10.42 38.64
CA GLY A 275 1.01 9.40 38.76
C GLY A 275 -0.29 9.76 38.02
N CYS A 276 -0.77 8.85 37.20
CA CYS A 276 -2.03 9.00 36.43
C CYS A 276 -2.67 7.62 36.19
N ASN A 277 -3.84 7.62 35.55
CA ASN A 277 -4.56 6.39 35.22
C ASN A 277 -3.75 5.47 34.28
N VAL A 278 -2.88 6.01 33.41
CA VAL A 278 -2.05 5.24 32.50
C VAL A 278 -1.00 4.45 33.25
N CYS A 279 -0.28 5.09 34.20
CA CYS A 279 0.70 4.44 35.05
C CYS A 279 0.09 3.86 36.36
N LYS A 280 -1.23 3.89 36.51
CA LYS A 280 -1.96 3.42 37.71
C LYS A 280 -1.48 4.08 38.99
N GLY A 281 -1.17 5.38 38.96
CA GLY A 281 -0.68 6.15 40.09
C GLY A 281 0.79 5.93 40.47
N THR A 282 1.52 5.03 39.76
CA THR A 282 2.91 4.69 40.14
C THR A 282 3.96 5.68 39.65
N GLY A 283 3.61 6.50 38.63
CA GLY A 283 4.58 7.36 37.93
C GLY A 283 5.52 6.63 36.95
N TRP A 284 5.42 5.31 36.82
CA TRP A 284 6.31 4.47 36.02
C TRP A 284 5.53 3.56 35.07
N LEU A 285 6.12 3.29 33.91
CA LEU A 285 5.58 2.42 32.88
C LEU A 285 6.60 1.32 32.57
N GLU A 286 6.20 0.07 32.77
CA GLU A 286 6.99 -1.08 32.34
C GLU A 286 7.01 -1.15 30.80
N ILE A 287 8.21 -1.20 30.22
CA ILE A 287 8.43 -1.19 28.77
C ILE A 287 8.86 -2.57 28.28
N LEU A 288 9.75 -3.25 29.02
CA LEU A 288 10.34 -4.51 28.58
C LEU A 288 10.86 -5.34 29.76
N GLY A 289 10.91 -6.67 29.54
CA GLY A 289 11.71 -7.59 30.35
C GLY A 289 13.10 -7.75 29.75
N CYS A 290 14.11 -7.91 30.60
CA CYS A 290 15.50 -8.08 30.16
C CYS A 290 16.32 -8.91 31.15
N GLY A 291 17.51 -9.34 30.73
CA GLY A 291 18.45 -10.04 31.61
C GLY A 291 19.68 -10.54 30.86
N MET A 292 20.63 -11.04 31.63
CA MET A 292 21.78 -11.74 31.04
C MET A 292 21.31 -13.12 30.55
N VAL A 293 21.72 -13.49 29.34
CA VAL A 293 21.34 -14.79 28.76
C VAL A 293 21.83 -15.93 29.65
N HIS A 294 20.92 -16.84 30.01
CA HIS A 294 21.25 -17.97 30.88
C HIS A 294 22.32 -18.87 30.22
N PRO A 295 23.30 -19.40 30.96
CA PRO A 295 24.35 -20.27 30.41
C PRO A 295 23.83 -21.42 29.55
N THR A 296 22.80 -22.10 30.00
CA THR A 296 22.13 -23.20 29.27
C THR A 296 21.59 -22.73 27.90
N VAL A 297 21.10 -21.51 27.82
CA VAL A 297 20.60 -20.94 26.55
C VAL A 297 21.74 -20.66 25.58
N LEU A 298 22.90 -20.18 26.10
CA LEU A 298 24.12 -20.01 25.31
C LEU A 298 24.62 -21.36 24.79
N GLU A 299 24.66 -22.40 25.63
CA GLU A 299 25.03 -23.76 25.21
C GLU A 299 24.14 -24.30 24.10
N TYR A 300 22.81 -24.18 24.21
CA TYR A 300 21.87 -24.58 23.16
C TYR A 300 22.05 -23.75 21.88
N GLY A 301 22.48 -22.50 22.02
CA GLY A 301 22.86 -21.63 20.92
C GLY A 301 24.20 -21.93 20.27
N GLY A 302 25.01 -22.84 20.86
CA GLY A 302 26.34 -23.22 20.36
C GLY A 302 27.48 -22.31 20.83
N TYR A 303 27.29 -21.55 21.92
CA TYR A 303 28.31 -20.72 22.55
C TYR A 303 28.78 -21.36 23.84
N ASP A 304 30.10 -21.33 24.09
CA ASP A 304 30.68 -21.73 25.38
C ASP A 304 30.45 -20.63 26.43
N PRO A 305 29.64 -20.89 27.48
CA PRO A 305 29.34 -19.89 28.51
C PRO A 305 30.56 -19.50 29.37
N GLN A 306 31.69 -20.21 29.28
CA GLN A 306 32.92 -19.82 29.93
C GLN A 306 33.65 -18.70 29.18
N GLU A 307 33.46 -18.61 27.86
CA GLU A 307 34.09 -17.60 27.02
C GLU A 307 33.15 -16.47 26.63
N PHE A 308 31.86 -16.77 26.48
CA PHE A 308 30.85 -15.85 25.97
C PHE A 308 29.80 -15.55 27.04
N SER A 309 29.32 -14.33 26.98
CA SER A 309 28.17 -13.85 27.73
C SER A 309 27.25 -13.05 26.82
N GLY A 310 26.06 -12.76 27.25
CA GLY A 310 25.12 -11.97 26.45
C GLY A 310 23.99 -11.43 27.29
N PHE A 311 23.23 -10.54 26.72
CA PHE A 311 21.97 -10.10 27.29
C PHE A 311 20.85 -10.15 26.26
N ALA A 312 19.64 -10.32 26.77
CA ALA A 312 18.42 -10.25 25.96
C ALA A 312 17.40 -9.30 26.58
N ALA A 313 16.52 -8.74 25.75
CA ALA A 313 15.41 -7.93 26.21
C ALA A 313 14.22 -8.07 25.24
N GLY A 314 13.02 -8.28 25.78
CA GLY A 314 11.79 -8.43 25.01
C GLY A 314 10.78 -7.32 25.29
N MET A 315 10.29 -6.63 24.26
CA MET A 315 9.28 -5.57 24.38
C MET A 315 8.07 -5.84 23.53
N GLY A 316 6.87 -5.53 24.05
CA GLY A 316 5.61 -5.54 23.30
C GLY A 316 5.37 -4.21 22.59
N ILE A 317 5.27 -4.25 21.26
CA ILE A 317 5.04 -3.05 20.44
C ILE A 317 3.63 -2.52 20.61
N ASP A 318 2.64 -3.40 20.71
CA ASP A 318 1.25 -3.02 20.89
C ASP A 318 1.05 -2.17 22.16
N ARG A 319 1.64 -2.59 23.28
CA ARG A 319 1.58 -1.84 24.54
C ARG A 319 2.28 -0.49 24.45
N SER A 320 3.45 -0.45 23.82
CA SER A 320 4.18 0.79 23.59
C SER A 320 3.38 1.76 22.68
N THR A 321 2.70 1.21 21.69
CA THR A 321 1.84 1.99 20.77
C THR A 321 0.60 2.53 21.49
N LEU A 322 -0.09 1.73 22.30
CA LEU A 322 -1.21 2.20 23.14
C LEU A 322 -0.82 3.42 23.96
N MET A 323 0.29 3.34 24.67
CA MET A 323 0.80 4.42 25.52
C MET A 323 1.15 5.66 24.69
N ARG A 324 1.83 5.50 23.57
CA ARG A 324 2.28 6.60 22.71
C ARG A 324 1.12 7.38 22.07
N TYR A 325 0.13 6.66 21.55
CA TYR A 325 -1.02 7.26 20.87
C TYR A 325 -2.21 7.51 21.80
N ARG A 326 -2.06 7.22 23.12
CA ARG A 326 -3.11 7.37 24.14
C ARG A 326 -4.38 6.63 23.77
N VAL A 327 -4.23 5.44 23.22
CA VAL A 327 -5.33 4.52 22.92
C VAL A 327 -5.63 3.73 24.19
N ASP A 328 -6.88 3.59 24.54
CA ASP A 328 -7.34 2.96 25.79
C ASP A 328 -7.65 1.47 25.64
N ASP A 329 -7.78 0.98 24.41
CA ASP A 329 -8.16 -0.38 24.11
C ASP A 329 -7.31 -0.95 22.93
N ILE A 330 -6.60 -2.05 23.20
CA ILE A 330 -5.73 -2.71 22.20
C ILE A 330 -6.52 -3.22 20.98
N ARG A 331 -7.79 -3.56 21.17
CA ARG A 331 -8.68 -4.08 20.12
C ARG A 331 -8.88 -3.08 18.98
N HIS A 332 -8.70 -1.77 19.24
CA HIS A 332 -8.75 -0.74 18.19
C HIS A 332 -7.65 -0.88 17.14
N PHE A 333 -6.60 -1.65 17.42
CA PHE A 333 -5.54 -1.91 16.43
C PHE A 333 -5.88 -3.05 15.47
N ARG A 334 -6.98 -3.79 15.68
CA ARG A 334 -7.37 -4.96 14.89
C ARG A 334 -8.68 -4.76 14.10
N ASN A 335 -9.35 -3.64 14.31
CA ASN A 335 -10.62 -3.31 13.64
C ASN A 335 -10.41 -2.43 12.40
#